data_9982e54aebf7b1f56636f15ad9916b56
#
_entry.id   9982e54aebf7b1f56636f15ad9916b56
#
_cell.length_a   1.000
_cell.length_b   1.000
_cell.length_c   1.000
_cell.angle_alpha   90.00
_cell.angle_beta   90.00
_cell.angle_gamma   90.00
#
_symmetry.space_group_name_H-M   'P 1'
#
loop_
_entity.id
_entity.type
_entity.pdbx_description
1 polymer ?
#
loop_
_entity_poly.entity_id
_entity_poly.type
_entity_poly.pdbx_seq_one_letter_code
_entity_poly.pdbx_strand_id
1 'polypeptide(L)'
;MNKSELTRIIAPCGLDCGKCLAFEDGEIRKNASVLKKLLGKNFSGYVSRFAGMNPAFEGYAEFARLLEYLASGTCGGCRKQGCLFGECRLRDCVREKVVDYCIKCAQFPCEEHGFPEGLRQRWEANNRRIGEVGLESYYEEIRDKPRYP
;
A
#
# COMPACT_ATOMS: atom_id res chain seq x y z
N MET A 1 9.95 13.90 -6.81
CA MET A 1 10.48 13.10 -5.69
C MET A 1 11.89 12.67 -6.03
N ASN A 2 12.81 12.68 -5.07
CA ASN A 2 14.16 12.16 -5.31
C ASN A 2 14.20 10.62 -5.16
N LYS A 3 15.32 10.00 -5.60
CA LYS A 3 15.47 8.53 -5.60
C LYS A 3 15.29 7.92 -4.20
N SER A 4 15.75 8.58 -3.15
CA SER A 4 15.61 8.08 -1.77
C SER A 4 14.15 8.05 -1.32
N GLU A 5 13.38 9.09 -1.64
CA GLU A 5 11.94 9.15 -1.37
C GLU A 5 11.18 8.07 -2.13
N LEU A 6 11.50 7.89 -3.42
CA LEU A 6 10.90 6.83 -4.24
C LEU A 6 11.20 5.44 -3.70
N THR A 7 12.46 5.19 -3.31
CA THR A 7 12.85 3.90 -2.72
C THR A 7 12.10 3.63 -1.40
N ARG A 8 11.72 4.65 -0.65
CA ARG A 8 10.91 4.50 0.57
C ARG A 8 9.48 4.05 0.29
N ILE A 9 8.86 4.57 -0.78
CA ILE A 9 7.45 4.28 -1.11
C ILE A 9 7.26 3.15 -2.12
N ILE A 10 8.23 2.90 -2.99
CA ILE A 10 8.17 1.75 -3.90
C ILE A 10 8.84 0.55 -3.24
N ALA A 11 8.04 -0.46 -2.97
CA ALA A 11 8.50 -1.70 -2.35
C ALA A 11 9.45 -2.49 -3.26
N PRO A 12 10.25 -3.44 -2.73
CA PRO A 12 11.07 -4.35 -3.55
C PRO A 12 10.29 -5.12 -4.63
N CYS A 13 9.00 -5.37 -4.40
CA CYS A 13 8.10 -5.98 -5.38
C CYS A 13 7.57 -5.00 -6.44
N GLY A 14 7.98 -3.74 -6.42
CA GLY A 14 7.52 -2.71 -7.34
C GLY A 14 6.15 -2.10 -7.02
N LEU A 15 5.48 -2.52 -5.95
CA LEU A 15 4.21 -1.91 -5.55
C LEU A 15 4.41 -0.58 -4.82
N ASP A 16 3.54 0.38 -5.10
CA ASP A 16 3.53 1.69 -4.43
C ASP A 16 2.93 1.57 -3.02
N CYS A 17 3.78 1.61 -1.99
CA CYS A 17 3.36 1.64 -0.60
C CYS A 17 2.63 2.95 -0.24
N GLY A 18 2.92 4.07 -0.91
CA GLY A 18 2.25 5.34 -0.67
C GLY A 18 0.73 5.29 -0.85
N LYS A 19 0.25 4.33 -1.65
CA LYS A 19 -1.19 4.04 -1.87
C LYS A 19 -1.68 2.80 -1.11
N CYS A 20 -0.87 2.24 -0.22
CA CYS A 20 -1.27 1.07 0.57
C CYS A 20 -2.23 1.48 1.68
N LEU A 21 -3.29 0.70 1.86
CA LEU A 21 -4.33 0.93 2.87
C LEU A 21 -3.80 0.96 4.32
N ALA A 22 -2.64 0.38 4.58
CA ALA A 22 -2.07 0.31 5.92
C ALA A 22 -0.82 1.19 6.12
N PHE A 23 -0.30 1.83 5.06
CA PHE A 23 0.95 2.57 5.18
C PHE A 23 0.79 3.84 6.02
N GLU A 24 1.66 3.99 7.04
CA GLU A 24 1.58 5.10 8.02
C GLU A 24 1.65 6.50 7.40
N ASP A 25 2.39 6.66 6.29
CA ASP A 25 2.51 7.91 5.54
C ASP A 25 1.68 7.92 4.24
N GLY A 26 0.79 6.92 4.07
CA GLY A 26 0.03 6.70 2.84
C GLY A 26 -1.13 7.68 2.64
N GLU A 27 -1.51 7.88 1.37
CA GLU A 27 -2.61 8.78 0.99
C GLU A 27 -3.96 8.28 1.53
N ILE A 28 -4.19 6.97 1.56
CA ILE A 28 -5.43 6.38 2.12
C ILE A 28 -5.55 6.74 3.60
N ARG A 29 -4.49 6.54 4.39
CA ARG A 29 -4.47 6.91 5.80
C ARG A 29 -4.73 8.40 6.02
N LYS A 30 -4.07 9.27 5.24
CA LYS A 30 -4.24 10.72 5.36
C LYS A 30 -5.69 11.14 5.10
N ASN A 31 -6.28 10.66 4.01
CA ASN A 31 -7.66 10.96 3.65
C ASN A 31 -8.66 10.37 4.65
N ALA A 32 -8.44 9.15 5.12
CA ALA A 32 -9.26 8.53 6.16
C ALA A 32 -9.21 9.32 7.47
N SER A 33 -8.02 9.81 7.87
CA SER A 33 -7.85 10.65 9.06
C SER A 33 -8.57 11.99 8.93
N VAL A 34 -8.52 12.61 7.74
CA VAL A 34 -9.26 13.85 7.45
C VAL A 34 -10.77 13.59 7.54
N LEU A 35 -11.27 12.55 6.89
CA LEU A 35 -12.69 12.19 6.92
C LEU A 35 -13.16 11.90 8.34
N LYS A 36 -12.40 11.12 9.11
CA LYS A 36 -12.69 10.83 10.53
C LYS A 36 -12.78 12.11 11.36
N LYS A 37 -11.86 13.06 11.15
CA LYS A 37 -11.86 14.37 11.83
C LYS A 37 -13.09 15.21 11.47
N LEU A 38 -13.45 15.23 10.18
CA LEU A 38 -14.62 16.00 9.70
C LEU A 38 -15.93 15.43 10.22
N LEU A 39 -16.09 14.11 10.29
CA LEU A 39 -17.28 13.48 10.89
C LEU A 39 -17.40 13.78 12.38
N GLY A 40 -16.28 13.87 13.08
CA GLY A 40 -16.26 14.18 14.51
C GLY A 40 -16.65 13.00 15.41
N LYS A 41 -16.35 13.13 16.71
CA LYS A 41 -16.54 12.06 17.71
C LYS A 41 -17.99 11.65 17.92
N ASN A 42 -18.92 12.60 17.74
CA ASN A 42 -20.33 12.42 18.06
C ASN A 42 -21.19 12.05 16.84
N PHE A 43 -20.58 11.84 15.67
CA PHE A 43 -21.33 11.57 14.45
C PHE A 43 -22.24 10.34 14.57
N SER A 44 -21.78 9.29 15.26
CA SER A 44 -22.59 8.09 15.52
C SER A 44 -23.94 8.38 16.20
N GLY A 45 -24.03 9.42 17.02
CA GLY A 45 -25.27 9.84 17.66
C GLY A 45 -26.32 10.43 16.70
N TYR A 46 -25.90 10.83 15.50
CA TYR A 46 -26.80 11.38 14.46
C TYR A 46 -27.23 10.32 13.44
N VAL A 47 -26.56 9.16 13.42
CA VAL A 47 -26.73 8.13 12.39
C VAL A 47 -28.16 7.62 12.29
N SER A 48 -28.84 7.38 13.42
CA SER A 48 -30.24 6.92 13.42
C SER A 48 -31.18 7.91 12.72
N ARG A 49 -30.94 9.22 12.88
CA ARG A 49 -31.70 10.25 12.16
C ARG A 49 -31.45 10.23 10.69
N PHE A 50 -30.18 10.07 10.27
CA PHE A 50 -29.80 9.98 8.86
C PHE A 50 -30.29 8.69 8.23
N ALA A 51 -30.29 7.55 8.96
CA ALA A 51 -30.83 6.27 8.48
C ALA A 51 -32.33 6.38 8.13
N GLY A 52 -33.10 7.17 8.89
CA GLY A 52 -34.47 7.48 8.54
C GLY A 52 -34.65 8.29 7.25
N MET A 53 -33.60 8.97 6.78
CA MET A 53 -33.57 9.73 5.52
C MET A 53 -33.00 8.90 4.36
N ASN A 54 -32.00 8.07 4.63
CA ASN A 54 -31.34 7.24 3.63
C ASN A 54 -30.79 5.93 4.27
N PRO A 55 -31.25 4.75 3.79
CA PRO A 55 -30.83 3.46 4.32
C PRO A 55 -29.30 3.19 4.27
N ALA A 56 -28.55 3.92 3.44
CA ALA A 56 -27.08 3.78 3.40
C ALA A 56 -26.43 4.02 4.77
N PHE A 57 -27.05 4.80 5.66
CA PHE A 57 -26.51 5.05 6.99
C PHE A 57 -26.67 3.87 7.97
N GLU A 58 -27.49 2.87 7.64
CA GLU A 58 -27.61 1.65 8.45
C GLU A 58 -26.28 0.88 8.55
N GLY A 59 -25.41 0.98 7.49
CA GLY A 59 -24.07 0.38 7.45
C GLY A 59 -22.98 1.18 8.17
N TYR A 60 -23.33 2.24 8.92
CA TYR A 60 -22.31 3.13 9.50
C TYR A 60 -21.38 2.44 10.50
N ALA A 61 -21.85 1.47 11.27
CA ALA A 61 -21.01 0.78 12.26
C ALA A 61 -19.84 0.04 11.60
N GLU A 62 -20.09 -0.64 10.48
CA GLU A 62 -19.08 -1.34 9.67
C GLU A 62 -18.14 -0.34 9.01
N PHE A 63 -18.69 0.71 8.44
CA PHE A 63 -17.91 1.81 7.85
C PHE A 63 -16.99 2.46 8.90
N ALA A 64 -17.47 2.75 10.09
CA ALA A 64 -16.69 3.37 11.16
C ALA A 64 -15.49 2.50 11.58
N ARG A 65 -15.70 1.17 11.69
CA ARG A 65 -14.61 0.23 11.97
C ARG A 65 -13.55 0.20 10.87
N LEU A 66 -13.99 0.20 9.61
CA LEU A 66 -13.08 0.24 8.45
C LEU A 66 -12.34 1.59 8.39
N LEU A 67 -13.04 2.70 8.60
CA LEU A 67 -12.45 4.03 8.62
C LEU A 67 -11.39 4.17 9.72
N GLU A 68 -11.65 3.62 10.92
CA GLU A 68 -10.69 3.58 12.02
C GLU A 68 -9.42 2.81 11.61
N TYR A 69 -9.58 1.63 11.00
CA TYR A 69 -8.46 0.83 10.50
C TYR A 69 -7.65 1.60 9.44
N LEU A 70 -8.31 2.19 8.44
CA LEU A 70 -7.64 2.96 7.38
C LEU A 70 -6.90 4.19 7.93
N ALA A 71 -7.43 4.81 8.97
CA ALA A 71 -6.81 5.95 9.63
C ALA A 71 -5.65 5.60 10.57
N SER A 72 -5.49 4.31 10.95
CA SER A 72 -4.51 3.90 11.96
C SER A 72 -3.06 3.90 11.46
N GLY A 73 -2.81 3.56 10.19
CA GLY A 73 -1.46 3.51 9.62
C GLY A 73 -0.57 2.47 10.30
N THR A 74 -0.94 1.20 10.24
CA THR A 74 -0.28 0.11 10.99
C THR A 74 1.01 -0.41 10.36
N CYS A 75 1.42 0.08 9.19
CA CYS A 75 2.59 -0.40 8.45
C CYS A 75 3.60 0.71 8.18
N GLY A 76 4.84 0.55 8.68
CA GLY A 76 5.95 1.46 8.40
C GLY A 76 6.62 1.27 7.03
N GLY A 77 6.09 0.36 6.19
CA GLY A 77 6.63 0.03 4.86
C GLY A 77 7.58 -1.17 4.87
N CYS A 78 7.70 -1.81 3.71
CA CYS A 78 8.45 -3.07 3.55
C CYS A 78 9.92 -2.97 3.97
N ARG A 79 10.54 -1.81 3.82
CA ARG A 79 11.96 -1.63 4.14
C ARG A 79 12.23 -1.38 5.63
N LYS A 80 11.22 -1.00 6.41
CA LYS A 80 11.33 -0.77 7.85
C LYS A 80 10.84 -1.99 8.64
N GLN A 81 9.60 -2.33 8.49
CA GLN A 81 8.85 -3.16 9.43
C GLN A 81 8.27 -4.44 8.82
N GLY A 82 8.04 -4.45 7.52
CA GLY A 82 7.43 -5.55 6.82
C GLY A 82 6.13 -5.18 6.12
N CYS A 83 5.50 -6.16 5.50
CA CYS A 83 4.26 -6.03 4.73
C CYS A 83 3.11 -6.69 5.50
N LEU A 84 1.86 -6.27 5.22
CA LEU A 84 0.67 -7.01 5.66
C LEU A 84 0.65 -8.46 5.16
N PHE A 85 1.29 -8.71 4.02
CA PHE A 85 1.48 -10.06 3.51
C PHE A 85 2.68 -10.71 4.21
N GLY A 86 2.40 -11.50 5.24
CA GLY A 86 3.41 -12.08 6.14
C GLY A 86 4.37 -13.07 5.48
N GLU A 87 3.96 -13.72 4.38
CA GLU A 87 4.76 -14.72 3.66
C GLU A 87 5.77 -14.12 2.68
N CYS A 88 5.77 -12.81 2.48
CA CYS A 88 6.68 -12.11 1.58
C CYS A 88 8.15 -12.20 2.07
N ARG A 89 8.98 -12.86 1.30
CA ARG A 89 10.43 -12.99 1.59
C ARG A 89 11.29 -11.90 0.96
N LEU A 90 10.73 -11.09 0.04
CA LEU A 90 11.52 -10.10 -0.70
C LEU A 90 12.19 -9.06 0.19
N ARG A 91 11.57 -8.69 1.30
CA ARG A 91 12.14 -7.73 2.25
C ARG A 91 13.52 -8.16 2.76
N ASP A 92 13.58 -9.39 3.24
CA ASP A 92 14.80 -9.93 3.83
C ASP A 92 15.81 -10.28 2.73
N CYS A 93 15.35 -10.87 1.63
CA CYS A 93 16.17 -11.20 0.48
C CYS A 93 16.89 -9.97 -0.12
N VAL A 94 16.22 -8.83 -0.31
CA VAL A 94 16.90 -7.63 -0.87
C VAL A 94 17.91 -7.04 0.11
N ARG A 95 17.73 -7.19 1.42
CA ARG A 95 18.71 -6.80 2.43
C ARG A 95 19.95 -7.69 2.38
N GLU A 96 19.77 -9.00 2.37
CA GLU A 96 20.85 -9.99 2.31
C GLU A 96 21.68 -9.83 1.02
N LYS A 97 21.02 -9.58 -0.10
CA LYS A 97 21.66 -9.41 -1.40
C LYS A 97 22.13 -7.99 -1.69
N VAL A 98 21.88 -7.05 -0.77
CA VAL A 98 22.26 -5.63 -0.86
C VAL A 98 21.80 -5.00 -2.17
N VAL A 99 20.54 -5.22 -2.54
CA VAL A 99 19.90 -4.63 -3.73
C VAL A 99 18.62 -3.87 -3.35
N ASP A 100 18.30 -2.79 -4.07
CA ASP A 100 17.07 -2.03 -3.84
C ASP A 100 15.83 -2.75 -4.38
N TYR A 101 15.97 -3.43 -5.52
CA TYR A 101 14.90 -4.08 -6.27
C TYR A 101 15.36 -5.43 -6.80
N CYS A 102 14.42 -6.37 -6.93
CA CYS A 102 14.75 -7.74 -7.36
C CYS A 102 15.35 -7.80 -8.77
N ILE A 103 15.00 -6.84 -9.66
CA ILE A 103 15.62 -6.76 -11.01
C ILE A 103 17.14 -6.58 -10.97
N LYS A 104 17.69 -6.08 -9.87
CA LYS A 104 19.15 -5.96 -9.68
C LYS A 104 19.82 -7.22 -9.14
N CYS A 105 19.03 -8.23 -8.79
CA CYS A 105 19.52 -9.52 -8.33
C CYS A 105 19.81 -10.45 -9.52
N ALA A 106 20.98 -11.10 -9.54
CA ALA A 106 21.36 -12.04 -10.59
C ALA A 106 20.44 -13.28 -10.69
N GLN A 107 19.67 -13.57 -9.61
CA GLN A 107 18.73 -14.69 -9.56
C GLN A 107 17.28 -14.30 -9.94
N PHE A 108 17.03 -13.05 -10.33
CA PHE A 108 15.69 -12.63 -10.72
C PHE A 108 15.33 -13.10 -12.15
N PRO A 109 14.10 -13.63 -12.36
CA PRO A 109 13.11 -14.02 -11.37
C PRO A 109 13.49 -15.32 -10.65
N CYS A 110 13.11 -15.45 -9.37
CA CYS A 110 13.40 -16.61 -8.55
C CYS A 110 12.11 -17.20 -7.93
N GLU A 111 12.19 -18.39 -7.35
CA GLU A 111 11.07 -19.08 -6.70
C GLU A 111 10.94 -18.75 -5.19
N GLU A 112 11.92 -18.04 -4.61
CA GLU A 112 11.97 -17.77 -3.18
C GLU A 112 11.15 -16.55 -2.73
N HIS A 113 10.22 -16.07 -3.56
CA HIS A 113 9.45 -14.84 -3.31
C HIS A 113 8.32 -15.00 -2.27
N GLY A 114 7.75 -16.22 -2.11
CA GLY A 114 6.63 -16.49 -1.21
C GLY A 114 5.27 -15.94 -1.69
N PHE A 115 5.11 -15.64 -2.98
CA PHE A 115 3.89 -15.05 -3.54
C PHE A 115 2.97 -16.08 -4.17
N PRO A 116 1.64 -15.94 -4.02
CA PRO A 116 0.68 -16.60 -4.89
C PRO A 116 0.80 -16.08 -6.33
N GLU A 117 0.34 -16.86 -7.30
CA GLU A 117 0.57 -16.65 -8.74
C GLU A 117 0.26 -15.22 -9.22
N GLY A 118 -0.90 -14.66 -8.88
CA GLY A 118 -1.27 -13.32 -9.33
C GLY A 118 -0.35 -12.21 -8.79
N LEU A 119 0.17 -12.38 -7.57
CA LEU A 119 1.11 -11.43 -6.99
C LEU A 119 2.53 -11.63 -7.55
N ARG A 120 2.90 -12.87 -7.85
CA ARG A 120 4.15 -13.21 -8.53
C ARG A 120 4.23 -12.53 -9.90
N GLN A 121 3.20 -12.67 -10.72
CA GLN A 121 3.15 -12.03 -12.04
C GLN A 121 3.29 -10.52 -11.94
N ARG A 122 2.61 -9.88 -10.99
CA ARG A 122 2.74 -8.43 -10.76
C ARG A 122 4.15 -8.04 -10.32
N TRP A 123 4.76 -8.79 -9.42
CA TRP A 123 6.13 -8.58 -8.98
C TRP A 123 7.13 -8.67 -10.14
N GLU A 124 7.02 -9.70 -10.97
CA GLU A 124 7.90 -9.84 -12.13
C GLU A 124 7.72 -8.68 -13.12
N ALA A 125 6.47 -8.37 -13.51
CA ALA A 125 6.18 -7.30 -14.44
C ALA A 125 6.69 -5.94 -13.93
N ASN A 126 6.42 -5.61 -12.67
CA ASN A 126 6.87 -4.37 -12.05
C ASN A 126 8.40 -4.26 -12.03
N ASN A 127 9.08 -5.32 -11.61
CA ASN A 127 10.55 -5.30 -11.55
C ASN A 127 11.20 -5.24 -12.93
N ARG A 128 10.67 -5.94 -13.94
CA ARG A 128 11.14 -5.82 -15.33
C ARG A 128 10.95 -4.38 -15.81
N ARG A 129 9.80 -3.79 -15.57
CA ARG A 129 9.52 -2.41 -15.96
C ARG A 129 10.46 -1.40 -15.28
N ILE A 130 10.74 -1.57 -13.98
CA ILE A 130 11.75 -0.76 -13.26
C ILE A 130 13.14 -0.91 -13.92
N GLY A 131 13.49 -2.11 -14.38
CA GLY A 131 14.77 -2.36 -15.07
C GLY A 131 14.86 -1.69 -16.43
N GLU A 132 13.74 -1.60 -17.15
CA GLU A 132 13.65 -1.02 -18.50
C GLU A 132 13.72 0.50 -18.50
N VAL A 133 12.91 1.15 -17.63
CA VAL A 133 12.70 2.60 -17.68
C VAL A 133 13.34 3.37 -16.51
N GLY A 134 13.83 2.66 -15.51
CA GLY A 134 14.31 3.26 -14.26
C GLY A 134 13.18 3.57 -13.28
N LEU A 135 13.55 3.81 -12.01
CA LEU A 135 12.60 3.97 -10.91
C LEU A 135 11.73 5.21 -11.06
N GLU A 136 12.31 6.33 -11.44
CA GLU A 136 11.64 7.61 -11.61
C GLU A 136 10.56 7.53 -12.70
N SER A 137 10.91 7.03 -13.88
CA SER A 137 9.95 6.88 -14.98
C SER A 137 8.87 5.85 -14.65
N TYR A 138 9.24 4.75 -13.98
CA TYR A 138 8.28 3.77 -13.50
C TYR A 138 7.26 4.39 -12.53
N TYR A 139 7.72 5.21 -11.59
CA TYR A 139 6.82 5.91 -10.68
C TYR A 139 5.84 6.83 -11.41
N GLU A 140 6.30 7.60 -12.40
CA GLU A 140 5.43 8.45 -13.22
C GLU A 140 4.35 7.64 -13.95
N GLU A 141 4.65 6.41 -14.38
CA GLU A 141 3.67 5.52 -15.03
C GLU A 141 2.58 5.02 -14.09
N ILE A 142 2.88 4.89 -12.79
CA ILE A 142 1.97 4.26 -11.81
C ILE A 142 1.33 5.25 -10.84
N ARG A 143 1.87 6.46 -10.69
CA ARG A 143 1.43 7.40 -9.66
C ARG A 143 -0.05 7.76 -9.71
N ASP A 144 -0.66 7.76 -10.90
CA ASP A 144 -2.08 8.10 -11.09
C ASP A 144 -2.98 6.86 -11.21
N LYS A 145 -2.39 5.66 -11.15
CA LYS A 145 -3.15 4.40 -11.20
C LYS A 145 -3.56 3.94 -9.80
N PRO A 146 -4.72 3.29 -9.64
CA PRO A 146 -5.09 2.67 -8.37
C PRO A 146 -4.12 1.55 -8.01
N ARG A 147 -3.87 1.37 -6.70
CA ARG A 147 -3.06 0.25 -6.22
C ARG A 147 -3.79 -1.09 -6.35
N TYR A 148 -5.09 -1.06 -6.20
CA TYR A 148 -5.97 -2.23 -6.24
C TYR A 148 -6.85 -2.13 -7.50
N PRO A 149 -6.34 -2.56 -8.67
CA PRO A 149 -7.04 -2.48 -9.94
C PRO A 149 -8.14 -3.56 -10.05
#